data_d141d026f778dce06a59e26fa3b011e3
#
_entry.id   d141d026f778dce06a59e26fa3b011e3
#
_cell.length_a   1.000
_cell.length_b   1.000
_cell.length_c   1.000
_cell.angle_alpha   90.00
_cell.angle_beta   90.00
_cell.angle_gamma   90.00
#
_symmetry.space_group_name_H-M   'P 1'
#
loop_
_entity.id
_entity.type
_entity.pdbx_description
1 polymer ?
#
loop_
_entity_poly.entity_id
_entity_poly.type
_entity_poly.pdbx_seq_one_letter_code
_entity_poly.pdbx_strand_id
1 'polypeptide(L)'
;MAVVTMRQLLDSGVHFGHQTRRWNPKMKRFILTERNGIYIIDLQQSIEGINTAYDFVKEIVARGGNILFVGTKKQAQAAVAEQAQRVGMPYVNQRWLGGMLTNFSTVRARLDRMKELEQIDFDDVAGSGRTKKELLMMRREKDKLQRTLGGIRDMSKLPAAVWVVDTKKEHLAISEAQKLGIPVIAILDTNCDPDEATYGIPGNDDAIRAVTLLTRVVADATAEGLLARSGGRARTGEEAVVAPADAEPLPEWEAQLLAGAEAEATEVAAEVTEAVAAEQA
;
A
#
# COMPACT_ATOMS: atom_id res chain seq x y z
N MET A 1 -9.32 6.22 18.37
CA MET A 1 -9.95 4.89 18.51
C MET A 1 -8.89 3.86 18.15
N ALA A 2 -8.85 2.69 18.82
CA ALA A 2 -7.90 1.65 18.44
C ALA A 2 -8.24 1.15 17.03
N VAL A 3 -7.24 1.12 16.14
CA VAL A 3 -7.37 0.71 14.74
C VAL A 3 -7.79 -0.77 14.63
N VAL A 4 -7.35 -1.59 15.60
CA VAL A 4 -7.64 -3.03 15.70
C VAL A 4 -7.98 -3.38 17.14
N THR A 5 -8.96 -4.27 17.34
CA THR A 5 -9.34 -4.74 18.67
C THR A 5 -8.47 -5.93 19.10
N MET A 6 -8.27 -6.10 20.42
CA MET A 6 -7.59 -7.25 21.00
C MET A 6 -8.18 -8.58 20.52
N ARG A 7 -9.49 -8.65 20.39
CA ARG A 7 -10.20 -9.85 19.92
C ARG A 7 -9.82 -10.21 18.48
N GLN A 8 -9.74 -9.24 17.58
CA GLN A 8 -9.31 -9.47 16.20
C GLN A 8 -7.88 -10.00 16.12
N LEU A 9 -6.97 -9.50 16.97
CA LEU A 9 -5.59 -9.99 17.05
C LEU A 9 -5.54 -11.44 17.56
N LEU A 10 -6.34 -11.77 18.57
CA LEU A 10 -6.44 -13.15 19.08
C LEU A 10 -7.01 -14.12 18.05
N ASP A 11 -8.11 -13.76 17.39
CA ASP A 11 -8.80 -14.57 16.38
C ASP A 11 -7.93 -14.82 15.13
N SER A 12 -7.07 -13.85 14.77
CA SER A 12 -6.11 -13.98 13.67
C SER A 12 -4.84 -14.73 14.03
N GLY A 13 -4.57 -14.97 15.32
CA GLY A 13 -3.39 -15.69 15.78
C GLY A 13 -2.10 -14.88 15.76
N VAL A 14 -2.17 -13.56 15.88
CA VAL A 14 -1.00 -12.66 15.96
C VAL A 14 -0.14 -12.92 17.18
N HIS A 15 -0.74 -13.43 18.26
CA HIS A 15 -0.06 -13.70 19.54
C HIS A 15 0.87 -14.91 19.53
N PHE A 16 0.79 -15.78 18.54
CA PHE A 16 1.69 -16.93 18.44
C PHE A 16 3.05 -16.53 17.88
N GLY A 17 4.10 -16.87 18.59
CA GLY A 17 5.47 -16.75 18.10
C GLY A 17 6.05 -18.08 17.66
N HIS A 18 7.34 -18.12 17.46
CA HIS A 18 8.09 -19.32 17.10
C HIS A 18 8.39 -20.21 18.33
N GLN A 19 8.90 -21.40 18.04
CA GLN A 19 9.42 -22.33 19.07
C GLN A 19 10.51 -21.67 19.88
N THR A 20 10.57 -21.98 21.19
CA THR A 20 11.54 -21.44 22.16
C THR A 20 13.00 -21.61 21.73
N ARG A 21 13.31 -22.61 20.93
CA ARG A 21 14.65 -22.87 20.40
C ARG A 21 15.09 -21.87 19.32
N ARG A 22 14.17 -21.15 18.67
CA ARG A 22 14.44 -20.26 17.52
C ARG A 22 14.32 -18.77 17.87
N TRP A 23 14.26 -18.41 19.11
CA TRP A 23 14.02 -17.04 19.51
C TRP A 23 15.27 -16.15 19.48
N ASN A 24 15.07 -14.85 19.42
CA ASN A 24 16.11 -13.84 19.59
C ASN A 24 16.01 -13.26 21.02
N PRO A 25 17.09 -13.23 21.82
CA PRO A 25 17.07 -12.67 23.17
C PRO A 25 16.60 -11.22 23.25
N LYS A 26 16.84 -10.40 22.21
CA LYS A 26 16.38 -9.01 22.14
C LYS A 26 14.84 -8.90 22.13
N MET A 27 14.14 -9.94 21.68
CA MET A 27 12.67 -10.01 21.67
C MET A 27 12.05 -10.29 23.02
N LYS A 28 12.85 -10.56 24.07
CA LYS A 28 12.36 -10.86 25.43
C LYS A 28 11.33 -9.84 25.93
N ARG A 29 11.49 -8.57 25.60
CA ARG A 29 10.59 -7.48 26.02
C ARG A 29 9.18 -7.60 25.44
N PHE A 30 9.01 -8.30 24.33
CA PHE A 30 7.73 -8.47 23.63
C PHE A 30 7.06 -9.82 23.91
N ILE A 31 7.69 -10.67 24.68
CA ILE A 31 7.20 -12.02 25.02
C ILE A 31 6.48 -11.96 26.35
N LEU A 32 5.20 -12.36 26.36
CA LEU A 32 4.37 -12.44 27.56
C LEU A 32 4.69 -13.70 28.37
N THR A 33 4.70 -14.87 27.71
CA THR A 33 4.87 -16.18 28.35
C THR A 33 5.27 -17.24 27.32
N GLU A 34 5.55 -18.44 27.85
CA GLU A 34 5.76 -19.64 27.05
C GLU A 34 4.65 -20.65 27.32
N ARG A 35 4.15 -21.30 26.28
CA ARG A 35 3.16 -22.37 26.39
C ARG A 35 3.45 -23.47 25.36
N ASN A 36 3.57 -24.70 25.79
CA ASN A 36 3.84 -25.86 24.93
C ASN A 36 5.08 -25.72 24.03
N GLY A 37 6.16 -25.09 24.51
CA GLY A 37 7.38 -24.87 23.72
C GLY A 37 7.27 -23.78 22.65
N ILE A 38 6.22 -22.95 22.69
CA ILE A 38 5.99 -21.82 21.78
C ILE A 38 5.88 -20.55 22.63
N TYR A 39 6.53 -19.48 22.19
CA TYR A 39 6.40 -18.18 22.82
C TYR A 39 5.07 -17.52 22.46
N ILE A 40 4.48 -16.83 23.43
CA ILE A 40 3.27 -16.02 23.28
C ILE A 40 3.69 -14.54 23.31
N ILE A 41 3.35 -13.81 22.29
CA ILE A 41 3.65 -12.39 22.13
C ILE A 41 2.64 -11.57 22.92
N ASP A 42 3.09 -10.48 23.53
CA ASP A 42 2.26 -9.54 24.27
C ASP A 42 1.47 -8.65 23.30
N LEU A 43 0.17 -8.89 23.20
CA LEU A 43 -0.72 -8.15 22.31
C LEU A 43 -0.94 -6.68 22.71
N GLN A 44 -0.69 -6.30 23.96
CA GLN A 44 -0.77 -4.88 24.36
C GLN A 44 0.31 -4.09 23.64
N GLN A 45 1.54 -4.59 23.66
CA GLN A 45 2.64 -3.99 22.91
C GLN A 45 2.43 -4.06 21.39
N SER A 46 1.75 -5.11 20.89
CA SER A 46 1.37 -5.19 19.48
C SER A 46 0.41 -4.06 19.09
N ILE A 47 -0.59 -3.74 19.93
CA ILE A 47 -1.53 -2.65 19.68
C ILE A 47 -0.81 -1.30 19.69
N GLU A 48 0.11 -1.07 20.62
CA GLU A 48 0.91 0.16 20.67
C GLU A 48 1.77 0.32 19.41
N GLY A 49 2.44 -0.76 18.99
CA GLY A 49 3.21 -0.79 17.74
C GLY A 49 2.36 -0.55 16.51
N ILE A 50 1.16 -1.14 16.44
CA ILE A 50 0.20 -0.92 15.36
C ILE A 50 -0.22 0.54 15.29
N ASN A 51 -0.62 1.15 16.41
CA ASN A 51 -1.06 2.54 16.43
C ASN A 51 0.07 3.49 15.99
N THR A 52 1.27 3.30 16.53
CA THR A 52 2.45 4.10 16.17
C THR A 52 2.79 3.97 14.68
N ALA A 53 2.78 2.75 14.13
CA ALA A 53 3.02 2.50 12.72
C ALA A 53 1.91 3.08 11.83
N TYR A 54 0.65 2.99 12.27
CA TYR A 54 -0.51 3.53 11.56
C TYR A 54 -0.41 5.05 11.40
N ASP A 55 -0.17 5.76 12.48
CA ASP A 55 -0.05 7.22 12.48
C ASP A 55 1.12 7.67 11.59
N PHE A 56 2.27 7.00 11.68
CA PHE A 56 3.43 7.28 10.84
C PHE A 56 3.12 7.07 9.35
N VAL A 57 2.48 5.93 8.98
CA VAL A 57 2.11 5.62 7.60
C VAL A 57 1.15 6.67 7.04
N LYS A 58 0.10 7.00 7.80
CA LYS A 58 -0.87 8.02 7.42
C LYS A 58 -0.21 9.38 7.17
N GLU A 59 0.70 9.80 8.05
CA GLU A 59 1.39 11.08 7.94
C GLU A 59 2.31 11.13 6.72
N ILE A 60 3.12 10.08 6.48
CA ILE A 60 4.07 10.06 5.37
C ILE A 60 3.36 10.03 4.01
N VAL A 61 2.22 9.33 3.92
CA VAL A 61 1.41 9.26 2.70
C VAL A 61 0.66 10.57 2.47
N ALA A 62 0.15 11.22 3.51
CA ALA A 62 -0.47 12.54 3.42
C ALA A 62 0.50 13.60 2.86
N ARG A 63 1.80 13.48 3.18
CA ARG A 63 2.88 14.33 2.62
C ARG A 63 3.26 13.95 1.18
N GLY A 64 2.64 12.95 0.58
CA GLY A 64 2.90 12.51 -0.81
C GLY A 64 3.93 11.38 -0.94
N GLY A 65 4.36 10.76 0.16
CA GLY A 65 5.23 9.59 0.16
C GLY A 65 4.50 8.33 -0.32
N ASN A 66 5.26 7.41 -0.90
CA ASN A 66 4.77 6.08 -1.28
C ASN A 66 5.37 5.03 -0.35
N ILE A 67 4.62 3.97 -0.09
CA ILE A 67 5.05 2.84 0.72
C ILE A 67 5.26 1.63 -0.17
N LEU A 68 6.42 0.99 -0.05
CA LEU A 68 6.71 -0.27 -0.73
C LEU A 68 6.34 -1.44 0.17
N PHE A 69 5.43 -2.29 -0.29
CA PHE A 69 5.02 -3.49 0.42
C PHE A 69 5.91 -4.68 0.03
N VAL A 70 6.58 -5.31 1.00
CA VAL A 70 7.51 -6.41 0.78
C VAL A 70 7.10 -7.64 1.59
N GLY A 71 6.88 -8.76 0.89
CA GLY A 71 6.57 -10.03 1.54
C GLY A 71 6.67 -11.19 0.57
N THR A 72 7.84 -11.85 0.55
CA THR A 72 8.09 -12.98 -0.36
C THR A 72 7.74 -14.34 0.25
N LYS A 73 7.34 -14.38 1.54
CA LYS A 73 6.88 -15.57 2.22
C LYS A 73 5.57 -16.07 1.58
N LYS A 74 5.43 -17.37 1.34
CA LYS A 74 4.24 -17.93 0.68
C LYS A 74 2.92 -17.48 1.34
N GLN A 75 2.93 -17.37 2.67
CA GLN A 75 1.79 -16.93 3.46
C GLN A 75 1.44 -15.45 3.26
N ALA A 76 2.43 -14.63 2.87
CA ALA A 76 2.31 -13.19 2.71
C ALA A 76 2.02 -12.76 1.26
N GLN A 77 2.42 -13.57 0.27
CA GLN A 77 2.40 -13.19 -1.15
C GLN A 77 1.06 -12.66 -1.65
N ALA A 78 -0.02 -13.34 -1.32
CA ALA A 78 -1.37 -12.97 -1.75
C ALA A 78 -1.86 -11.71 -1.00
N ALA A 79 -1.73 -11.68 0.33
CA ALA A 79 -2.17 -10.57 1.16
C ALA A 79 -1.43 -9.26 0.80
N VAL A 80 -0.12 -9.32 0.59
CA VAL A 80 0.70 -8.16 0.20
C VAL A 80 0.27 -7.64 -1.17
N ALA A 81 0.09 -8.51 -2.17
CA ALA A 81 -0.34 -8.09 -3.50
C ALA A 81 -1.73 -7.47 -3.49
N GLU A 82 -2.70 -8.12 -2.84
CA GLU A 82 -4.09 -7.66 -2.75
C GLU A 82 -4.20 -6.29 -2.07
N GLN A 83 -3.58 -6.15 -0.89
CA GLN A 83 -3.69 -4.92 -0.12
C GLN A 83 -2.91 -3.76 -0.77
N ALA A 84 -1.74 -4.01 -1.34
CA ALA A 84 -0.98 -2.99 -2.05
C ALA A 84 -1.72 -2.51 -3.32
N GLN A 85 -2.31 -3.43 -4.10
CA GLN A 85 -3.13 -3.08 -5.27
C GLN A 85 -4.37 -2.27 -4.88
N ARG A 86 -5.04 -2.62 -3.77
CA ARG A 86 -6.19 -1.88 -3.26
C ARG A 86 -5.90 -0.39 -3.03
N VAL A 87 -4.70 -0.07 -2.59
CA VAL A 87 -4.28 1.32 -2.29
C VAL A 87 -3.38 1.93 -3.36
N GLY A 88 -3.14 1.24 -4.47
CA GLY A 88 -2.31 1.73 -5.57
C GLY A 88 -0.83 1.92 -5.20
N MET A 89 -0.31 1.14 -4.25
CA MET A 89 1.08 1.20 -3.81
C MET A 89 1.93 0.09 -4.43
N PRO A 90 3.24 0.34 -4.62
CA PRO A 90 4.15 -0.66 -5.15
C PRO A 90 4.35 -1.82 -4.17
N TYR A 91 4.59 -3.03 -4.70
CA TYR A 91 4.83 -4.21 -3.89
C TYR A 91 5.81 -5.20 -4.52
N VAL A 92 6.44 -6.02 -3.67
CA VAL A 92 7.30 -7.14 -4.05
C VAL A 92 6.86 -8.38 -3.28
N ASN A 93 6.27 -9.35 -3.99
CA ASN A 93 5.70 -10.55 -3.38
C ASN A 93 6.35 -11.87 -3.82
N GLN A 94 7.29 -11.86 -4.78
CA GLN A 94 7.90 -13.10 -5.27
C GLN A 94 9.32 -13.29 -4.74
N ARG A 95 10.22 -12.41 -5.09
CA ARG A 95 11.61 -12.44 -4.67
C ARG A 95 12.20 -11.05 -4.67
N TRP A 96 12.88 -10.68 -3.59
CA TRP A 96 13.68 -9.47 -3.56
C TRP A 96 14.94 -9.67 -4.41
N LEU A 97 15.18 -8.78 -5.36
CA LEU A 97 16.41 -8.76 -6.15
C LEU A 97 17.38 -7.79 -5.49
N GLY A 98 18.64 -8.23 -5.29
CA GLY A 98 19.65 -7.33 -4.72
C GLY A 98 19.81 -6.07 -5.57
N GLY A 99 19.84 -4.90 -4.91
CA GLY A 99 19.93 -3.61 -5.56
C GLY A 99 18.60 -2.97 -5.97
N MET A 100 17.46 -3.51 -5.54
CA MET A 100 16.15 -2.94 -5.92
C MET A 100 15.96 -1.50 -5.44
N LEU A 101 16.55 -1.13 -4.32
CA LEU A 101 16.54 0.24 -3.82
C LEU A 101 17.88 0.94 -4.08
N THR A 102 18.99 0.29 -3.75
CA THR A 102 20.34 0.87 -3.84
C THR A 102 20.82 1.08 -5.28
N ASN A 103 20.34 0.28 -6.23
CA ASN A 103 20.66 0.40 -7.66
C ASN A 103 19.39 0.54 -8.50
N PHE A 104 18.53 1.48 -8.09
CA PHE A 104 17.21 1.69 -8.70
C PHE A 104 17.29 2.10 -10.18
N SER A 105 18.37 2.75 -10.61
CA SER A 105 18.58 3.10 -12.02
C SER A 105 18.61 1.87 -12.94
N THR A 106 19.31 0.80 -12.52
CA THR A 106 19.35 -0.47 -13.25
C THR A 106 18.00 -1.18 -13.22
N VAL A 107 17.28 -1.13 -12.08
CA VAL A 107 15.93 -1.69 -11.97
C VAL A 107 14.98 -0.97 -12.91
N ARG A 108 15.05 0.37 -12.98
CA ARG A 108 14.24 1.19 -13.89
C ARG A 108 14.46 0.79 -15.36
N ALA A 109 15.72 0.60 -15.79
CA ALA A 109 16.00 0.12 -17.14
C ALA A 109 15.34 -1.26 -17.43
N ARG A 110 15.24 -2.14 -16.42
CA ARG A 110 14.52 -3.42 -16.55
C ARG A 110 13.00 -3.25 -16.59
N LEU A 111 12.44 -2.26 -15.85
CA LEU A 111 11.03 -1.90 -15.94
C LEU A 111 10.68 -1.32 -17.31
N ASP A 112 11.53 -0.47 -17.86
CA ASP A 112 11.35 0.10 -19.19
C ASP A 112 11.41 -1.04 -20.25
N ARG A 113 12.35 -1.97 -20.11
CA ARG A 113 12.42 -3.18 -20.96
C ARG A 113 11.15 -4.04 -20.84
N MET A 114 10.57 -4.18 -19.66
CA MET A 114 9.31 -4.90 -19.47
C MET A 114 8.15 -4.21 -20.24
N LYS A 115 8.09 -2.88 -20.17
CA LYS A 115 7.08 -2.08 -20.91
C LYS A 115 7.24 -2.21 -22.42
N GLU A 116 8.47 -2.20 -22.94
CA GLU A 116 8.75 -2.47 -24.35
C GLU A 116 8.26 -3.86 -24.80
N LEU A 117 8.53 -4.90 -23.98
CA LEU A 117 8.09 -6.25 -24.27
C LEU A 117 6.56 -6.41 -24.20
N GLU A 118 5.86 -5.59 -23.46
CA GLU A 118 4.39 -5.58 -23.40
C GLU A 118 3.74 -5.05 -24.67
N GLN A 119 4.44 -4.18 -25.40
CA GLN A 119 3.94 -3.59 -26.67
C GLN A 119 4.09 -4.55 -27.86
N ILE A 120 4.86 -5.65 -27.70
CA ILE A 120 5.11 -6.60 -28.78
C ILE A 120 3.97 -7.60 -28.85
N ASP A 121 3.36 -7.73 -30.04
CA ASP A 121 2.46 -8.84 -30.33
C ASP A 121 3.30 -10.11 -30.59
N PHE A 122 3.17 -11.10 -29.71
CA PHE A 122 3.92 -12.36 -29.80
C PHE A 122 3.27 -13.39 -30.73
N ASP A 123 2.05 -13.16 -31.17
CA ASP A 123 1.30 -14.08 -32.04
C ASP A 123 1.46 -13.66 -33.53
N ASP A 124 1.79 -12.41 -33.81
CA ASP A 124 2.08 -11.91 -35.18
C ASP A 124 3.56 -12.09 -35.55
N VAL A 125 3.87 -13.25 -36.13
CA VAL A 125 5.22 -13.56 -36.64
C VAL A 125 5.54 -12.80 -37.93
N ALA A 126 4.54 -12.58 -38.79
CA ALA A 126 4.73 -11.97 -40.09
C ALA A 126 4.98 -10.46 -39.99
N GLY A 127 4.20 -9.75 -39.18
CA GLY A 127 4.35 -8.30 -38.99
C GLY A 127 5.52 -7.90 -38.10
N SER A 128 5.97 -8.79 -37.19
CA SER A 128 7.09 -8.48 -36.29
C SER A 128 8.48 -8.57 -36.93
N GLY A 129 8.62 -9.21 -38.10
CA GLY A 129 9.90 -9.46 -38.77
C GLY A 129 10.88 -10.35 -37.97
N ARG A 130 10.37 -11.07 -36.97
CA ARG A 130 11.17 -11.92 -36.04
C ARG A 130 10.81 -13.37 -36.20
N THR A 131 11.76 -14.23 -35.83
CA THR A 131 11.53 -15.68 -35.84
C THR A 131 10.63 -16.12 -34.68
N LYS A 132 9.87 -17.22 -34.84
CA LYS A 132 9.06 -17.82 -33.77
C LYS A 132 9.87 -18.11 -32.51
N LYS A 133 11.14 -18.49 -32.67
CA LYS A 133 12.05 -18.77 -31.54
C LYS A 133 12.37 -17.50 -30.76
N GLU A 134 12.64 -16.40 -31.43
CA GLU A 134 12.93 -15.11 -30.78
C GLU A 134 11.69 -14.58 -30.03
N LEU A 135 10.51 -14.63 -30.66
CA LEU A 135 9.26 -14.24 -29.99
C LEU A 135 8.99 -15.07 -28.75
N LEU A 136 9.22 -16.38 -28.80
CA LEU A 136 9.09 -17.24 -27.65
C LEU A 136 10.08 -16.90 -26.51
N MET A 137 11.33 -16.56 -26.87
CA MET A 137 12.33 -16.14 -25.88
C MET A 137 11.95 -14.80 -25.24
N MET A 138 11.46 -13.83 -26.02
CA MET A 138 10.98 -12.53 -25.54
C MET A 138 9.74 -12.68 -24.64
N ARG A 139 8.80 -13.56 -24.99
CA ARG A 139 7.64 -13.87 -24.18
C ARG A 139 8.06 -14.43 -22.81
N ARG A 140 9.01 -15.37 -22.78
CA ARG A 140 9.55 -15.91 -21.52
C ARG A 140 10.28 -14.85 -20.70
N GLU A 141 10.99 -13.93 -21.35
CA GLU A 141 11.64 -12.78 -20.69
C GLU A 141 10.58 -11.87 -20.07
N LYS A 142 9.54 -11.50 -20.81
CA LYS A 142 8.38 -10.72 -20.31
C LYS A 142 7.75 -11.37 -19.09
N ASP A 143 7.38 -12.66 -19.18
CA ASP A 143 6.73 -13.39 -18.09
C ASP A 143 7.60 -13.43 -16.81
N LYS A 144 8.91 -13.58 -17.00
CA LYS A 144 9.87 -13.54 -15.89
C LYS A 144 9.94 -12.16 -15.25
N LEU A 145 10.04 -11.09 -16.04
CA LEU A 145 10.10 -9.71 -15.55
C LEU A 145 8.79 -9.32 -14.87
N GLN A 146 7.65 -9.63 -15.47
CA GLN A 146 6.34 -9.35 -14.93
C GLN A 146 6.12 -10.04 -13.57
N ARG A 147 6.55 -11.29 -13.43
CA ARG A 147 6.45 -12.02 -12.17
C ARG A 147 7.32 -11.44 -11.07
N THR A 148 8.53 -10.92 -11.40
CA THR A 148 9.48 -10.43 -10.40
C THR A 148 9.39 -8.95 -10.11
N LEU A 149 9.04 -8.13 -11.11
CA LEU A 149 9.04 -6.67 -11.04
C LEU A 149 7.66 -6.05 -11.28
N GLY A 150 6.65 -6.85 -11.63
CA GLY A 150 5.31 -6.34 -11.99
C GLY A 150 4.68 -5.48 -10.90
N GLY A 151 4.91 -5.80 -9.62
CA GLY A 151 4.37 -5.02 -8.51
C GLY A 151 5.00 -3.63 -8.32
N ILE A 152 6.17 -3.37 -8.91
CA ILE A 152 6.84 -2.07 -8.87
C ILE A 152 6.86 -1.36 -10.22
N ARG A 153 6.04 -1.82 -11.17
CA ARG A 153 5.98 -1.33 -12.56
C ARG A 153 5.88 0.19 -12.67
N ASP A 154 5.05 0.79 -11.83
CA ASP A 154 4.74 2.22 -11.89
C ASP A 154 5.56 3.06 -10.90
N MET A 155 6.52 2.42 -10.22
CA MET A 155 7.40 3.10 -9.29
C MET A 155 8.42 3.96 -10.03
N SER A 156 8.28 5.29 -9.95
CA SER A 156 9.16 6.27 -10.58
C SER A 156 10.26 6.80 -9.66
N LYS A 157 10.03 6.74 -8.34
CA LYS A 157 10.91 7.25 -7.28
C LYS A 157 11.09 6.21 -6.19
N LEU A 158 12.13 6.34 -5.39
CA LEU A 158 12.32 5.53 -4.19
C LEU A 158 11.13 5.71 -3.22
N PRO A 159 10.73 4.65 -2.51
CA PRO A 159 9.66 4.72 -1.54
C PRO A 159 10.07 5.56 -0.33
N ALA A 160 9.09 6.20 0.31
CA ALA A 160 9.31 6.98 1.52
C ALA A 160 9.37 6.10 2.79
N ALA A 161 8.78 4.92 2.74
CA ALA A 161 8.87 3.88 3.77
C ALA A 161 8.68 2.49 3.15
N VAL A 162 9.14 1.46 3.86
CA VAL A 162 9.00 0.06 3.44
C VAL A 162 8.24 -0.72 4.51
N TRP A 163 7.17 -1.42 4.10
CA TRP A 163 6.46 -2.41 4.92
C TRP A 163 7.05 -3.80 4.66
N VAL A 164 7.53 -4.48 5.68
CA VAL A 164 8.20 -5.79 5.56
C VAL A 164 7.48 -6.85 6.38
N VAL A 165 7.16 -7.97 5.73
CA VAL A 165 6.68 -9.18 6.38
C VAL A 165 7.83 -10.18 6.45
N ASP A 166 8.23 -10.59 7.66
CA ASP A 166 9.37 -11.47 7.96
C ASP A 166 10.75 -10.82 7.68
N THR A 167 11.29 -10.16 8.72
CA THR A 167 12.58 -9.46 8.63
C THR A 167 13.74 -10.40 8.35
N LYS A 168 13.72 -11.64 8.83
CA LYS A 168 14.78 -12.61 8.59
C LYS A 168 14.89 -13.00 7.12
N LYS A 169 13.76 -13.17 6.46
CA LYS A 169 13.73 -13.55 5.06
C LYS A 169 14.09 -12.38 4.15
N GLU A 170 13.61 -11.21 4.48
CA GLU A 170 13.78 -9.99 3.69
C GLU A 170 14.97 -9.13 4.16
N HIS A 171 15.97 -9.73 4.79
CA HIS A 171 17.16 -9.03 5.32
C HIS A 171 17.87 -8.15 4.28
N LEU A 172 17.84 -8.54 2.99
CA LEU A 172 18.40 -7.73 1.90
C LEU A 172 17.61 -6.44 1.71
N ALA A 173 16.28 -6.51 1.72
CA ALA A 173 15.41 -5.32 1.59
C ALA A 173 15.65 -4.35 2.74
N ILE A 174 15.73 -4.86 3.98
CA ILE A 174 16.00 -4.07 5.18
C ILE A 174 17.37 -3.42 5.11
N SER A 175 18.42 -4.18 4.76
CA SER A 175 19.78 -3.64 4.63
C SER A 175 19.88 -2.54 3.58
N GLU A 176 19.16 -2.66 2.48
CA GLU A 176 19.12 -1.65 1.44
C GLU A 176 18.34 -0.40 1.89
N ALA A 177 17.20 -0.59 2.57
CA ALA A 177 16.42 0.50 3.11
C ALA A 177 17.21 1.30 4.16
N GLN A 178 17.89 0.62 5.08
CA GLN A 178 18.74 1.24 6.10
C GLN A 178 19.90 2.04 5.49
N LYS A 179 20.56 1.50 4.45
CA LYS A 179 21.64 2.21 3.74
C LYS A 179 21.17 3.52 3.11
N LEU A 180 19.91 3.59 2.71
CA LEU A 180 19.31 4.77 2.10
C LEU A 180 18.59 5.67 3.11
N GLY A 181 18.58 5.30 4.40
CA GLY A 181 17.86 6.03 5.45
C GLY A 181 16.34 5.96 5.30
N ILE A 182 15.81 4.93 4.60
CA ILE A 182 14.37 4.73 4.44
C ILE A 182 13.84 3.99 5.67
N PRO A 183 12.84 4.54 6.37
CA PRO A 183 12.25 3.90 7.55
C PRO A 183 11.58 2.57 7.19
N VAL A 184 11.84 1.57 8.04
CA VAL A 184 11.32 0.21 7.90
C VAL A 184 10.23 -0.01 8.93
N ILE A 185 9.04 -0.37 8.45
CA ILE A 185 7.92 -0.85 9.25
C ILE A 185 7.88 -2.36 9.07
N ALA A 186 7.92 -3.13 10.16
CA ALA A 186 8.00 -4.58 10.03
C ALA A 186 7.19 -5.34 11.08
N ILE A 187 6.73 -6.54 10.70
CA ILE A 187 6.23 -7.52 11.68
C ILE A 187 7.45 -8.14 12.35
N LEU A 188 7.45 -8.13 13.69
CA LEU A 188 8.51 -8.69 14.51
C LEU A 188 8.00 -9.97 15.19
N ASP A 189 8.37 -11.11 14.66
CA ASP A 189 8.17 -12.38 15.34
C ASP A 189 9.30 -12.65 16.36
N THR A 190 9.16 -13.61 17.20
CA THR A 190 10.10 -13.93 18.30
C THR A 190 11.51 -14.29 17.86
N ASN A 191 11.72 -14.61 16.58
CA ASN A 191 13.02 -14.91 15.97
C ASN A 191 13.71 -13.69 15.34
N CYS A 192 13.04 -12.54 15.24
CA CYS A 192 13.53 -11.33 14.57
C CYS A 192 14.46 -10.49 15.44
N ASP A 193 15.20 -9.57 14.83
CA ASP A 193 15.94 -8.52 15.54
C ASP A 193 15.12 -7.23 15.54
N PRO A 194 14.65 -6.74 16.69
CA PRO A 194 13.84 -5.52 16.75
C PRO A 194 14.60 -4.26 16.31
N ASP A 195 15.94 -4.27 16.34
CA ASP A 195 16.75 -3.13 15.96
C ASP A 195 16.81 -2.93 14.42
N GLU A 196 16.36 -3.93 13.65
CA GLU A 196 16.28 -3.84 12.19
C GLU A 196 15.09 -3.01 11.71
N ALA A 197 14.05 -2.84 12.54
CA ALA A 197 12.84 -2.10 12.20
C ALA A 197 12.79 -0.75 12.90
N THR A 198 12.44 0.31 12.15
CA THR A 198 12.20 1.64 12.73
C THR A 198 10.87 1.64 13.50
N TYR A 199 9.87 0.98 12.94
CA TYR A 199 8.55 0.80 13.52
C TYR A 199 8.22 -0.70 13.53
N GLY A 200 8.49 -1.34 14.65
CA GLY A 200 8.24 -2.77 14.82
C GLY A 200 6.84 -3.05 15.38
N ILE A 201 6.13 -3.96 14.76
CA ILE A 201 4.86 -4.49 15.25
C ILE A 201 5.10 -5.92 15.71
N PRO A 202 5.13 -6.20 17.04
CA PRO A 202 5.27 -7.56 17.53
C PRO A 202 4.10 -8.42 17.06
N GLY A 203 4.38 -9.53 16.40
CA GLY A 203 3.32 -10.38 15.88
C GLY A 203 3.82 -11.55 15.06
N ASN A 204 2.90 -12.47 14.76
CA ASN A 204 3.15 -13.68 14.00
C ASN A 204 3.25 -13.37 12.49
N ASP A 205 4.34 -13.79 11.87
CA ASP A 205 4.60 -13.66 10.44
C ASP A 205 4.34 -14.95 9.63
N ASP A 206 3.97 -16.07 10.31
CA ASP A 206 3.69 -17.37 9.70
C ASP A 206 2.20 -17.59 9.41
N ALA A 207 1.31 -17.02 10.21
CA ALA A 207 -0.13 -17.20 10.06
C ALA A 207 -0.70 -16.30 8.96
N ILE A 208 -1.34 -16.89 7.94
CA ILE A 208 -1.95 -16.14 6.82
C ILE A 208 -2.91 -15.08 7.34
N ARG A 209 -3.76 -15.41 8.33
CA ARG A 209 -4.73 -14.47 8.92
C ARG A 209 -4.06 -13.29 9.63
N ALA A 210 -2.97 -13.55 10.36
CA ALA A 210 -2.22 -12.51 11.06
C ALA A 210 -1.56 -11.54 10.06
N VAL A 211 -0.86 -12.07 9.07
CA VAL A 211 -0.23 -11.28 8.01
C VAL A 211 -1.27 -10.47 7.22
N THR A 212 -2.42 -11.08 6.87
CA THR A 212 -3.49 -10.36 6.16
C THR A 212 -4.05 -9.23 7.00
N LEU A 213 -4.30 -9.45 8.30
CA LEU A 213 -4.82 -8.42 9.19
C LEU A 213 -3.83 -7.24 9.33
N LEU A 214 -2.56 -7.52 9.63
CA LEU A 214 -1.55 -6.48 9.83
C LEU A 214 -1.26 -5.70 8.52
N THR A 215 -1.17 -6.41 7.39
CA THR A 215 -0.97 -5.77 6.08
C THR A 215 -2.17 -4.90 5.69
N ARG A 216 -3.40 -5.35 6.01
CA ARG A 216 -4.62 -4.57 5.81
C ARG A 216 -4.60 -3.28 6.62
N VAL A 217 -4.18 -3.33 7.88
CA VAL A 217 -4.08 -2.15 8.75
C VAL A 217 -3.14 -1.10 8.14
N VAL A 218 -1.98 -1.51 7.65
CA VAL A 218 -1.03 -0.60 6.98
C VAL A 218 -1.62 -0.04 5.68
N ALA A 219 -2.36 -0.85 4.94
CA ALA A 219 -3.05 -0.39 3.73
C ALA A 219 -4.20 0.58 4.07
N ASP A 220 -4.94 0.36 5.17
CA ASP A 220 -5.99 1.28 5.63
C ASP A 220 -5.39 2.63 6.05
N ALA A 221 -4.26 2.64 6.78
CA ALA A 221 -3.51 3.85 7.09
C ALA A 221 -3.06 4.60 5.82
N THR A 222 -2.60 3.84 4.82
CA THR A 222 -2.22 4.38 3.50
C THR A 222 -3.42 5.01 2.79
N ALA A 223 -4.58 4.35 2.81
CA ALA A 223 -5.82 4.87 2.21
C ALA A 223 -6.28 6.18 2.89
N GLU A 224 -6.25 6.24 4.23
CA GLU A 224 -6.54 7.48 4.95
C GLU A 224 -5.57 8.62 4.63
N GLY A 225 -4.25 8.31 4.50
CA GLY A 225 -3.25 9.28 4.09
C GLY A 225 -3.50 9.83 2.68
N LEU A 226 -3.91 8.96 1.75
CA LEU A 226 -4.29 9.36 0.38
C LEU A 226 -5.53 10.27 0.37
N LEU A 227 -6.55 9.95 1.17
CA LEU A 227 -7.74 10.78 1.34
C LEU A 227 -7.40 12.15 1.94
N ALA A 228 -6.56 12.19 2.98
CA ALA A 228 -6.09 13.44 3.57
C ALA A 228 -5.35 14.31 2.54
N ARG A 229 -4.52 13.70 1.68
CA ARG A 229 -3.83 14.39 0.59
C ARG A 229 -4.78 14.96 -0.46
N SER A 230 -5.81 14.20 -0.86
CA SER A 230 -6.80 14.67 -1.85
C SER A 230 -7.69 15.77 -1.29
N GLY A 231 -8.16 15.65 -0.04
CA GLY A 231 -8.93 16.68 0.63
C GLY A 231 -8.15 17.98 0.89
N GLY A 232 -6.85 17.88 1.19
CA GLY A 232 -5.97 19.05 1.29
C GLY A 232 -5.77 19.76 -0.06
N ARG A 233 -5.72 19.00 -1.15
CA ARG A 233 -5.54 19.56 -2.50
C ARG A 233 -6.81 20.25 -3.03
N ALA A 234 -7.99 19.78 -2.63
CA ALA A 234 -9.25 20.46 -2.91
C ALA A 234 -9.34 21.83 -2.19
N ARG A 235 -8.87 21.91 -0.93
CA ARG A 235 -8.88 23.16 -0.15
C ARG A 235 -7.84 24.19 -0.63
N THR A 236 -6.68 23.76 -1.13
CA THR A 236 -5.67 24.65 -1.73
C THR A 236 -5.97 25.04 -3.18
N GLY A 237 -6.88 24.32 -3.85
CA GLY A 237 -7.36 24.64 -5.19
C GLY A 237 -8.43 25.72 -5.22
N GLU A 238 -9.15 25.97 -4.11
CA GLU A 238 -10.17 27.01 -4.03
C GLU A 238 -9.61 28.42 -3.74
N GLU A 239 -8.35 28.54 -3.29
CA GLU A 239 -7.73 29.86 -3.02
C GLU A 239 -6.89 30.42 -4.19
N ALA A 240 -6.84 29.73 -5.33
CA ALA A 240 -6.09 30.21 -6.50
C ALA A 240 -6.97 30.25 -7.78
N VAL A 241 -8.19 30.77 -7.68
CA VAL A 241 -8.88 31.30 -8.84
C VAL A 241 -8.61 32.79 -8.89
N VAL A 242 -7.43 33.14 -9.38
CA VAL A 242 -7.23 34.42 -10.05
C VAL A 242 -8.09 34.34 -11.31
N ALA A 243 -9.17 35.10 -11.33
CA ALA A 243 -10.04 35.23 -12.49
C ALA A 243 -9.19 35.55 -13.74
N PRO A 244 -9.30 34.80 -14.84
CA PRO A 244 -8.81 35.28 -16.11
C PRO A 244 -9.76 36.43 -16.53
N ALA A 245 -9.24 37.62 -16.58
CA ALA A 245 -9.83 38.73 -17.30
C ALA A 245 -9.73 38.38 -18.79
N ASP A 246 -10.76 37.73 -19.32
CA ASP A 246 -11.14 37.54 -20.72
C ASP A 246 -11.94 36.22 -20.85
N ALA A 247 -13.10 36.17 -20.16
CA ALA A 247 -14.12 35.18 -20.48
C ALA A 247 -15.06 35.81 -21.51
N GLU A 248 -15.04 35.29 -22.71
CA GLU A 248 -16.11 35.58 -23.69
C GLU A 248 -17.47 35.28 -23.03
N PRO A 249 -18.48 36.13 -23.28
CA PRO A 249 -19.80 35.90 -22.67
C PRO A 249 -20.36 34.58 -23.21
N LEU A 250 -20.87 33.76 -22.28
CA LEU A 250 -21.52 32.49 -22.56
C LEU A 250 -22.62 32.70 -23.67
N PRO A 251 -22.73 31.83 -24.63
CA PRO A 251 -23.77 31.92 -25.66
C PRO A 251 -25.15 31.88 -25.00
N GLU A 252 -26.08 32.72 -25.52
CA GLU A 252 -27.40 32.96 -24.92
C GLU A 252 -28.23 31.69 -24.64
N TRP A 253 -28.01 30.62 -25.40
CA TRP A 253 -28.69 29.34 -25.20
C TRP A 253 -28.18 28.58 -23.93
N GLU A 254 -26.92 28.76 -23.57
CA GLU A 254 -26.30 28.12 -22.39
C GLU A 254 -26.70 28.86 -21.11
N ALA A 255 -26.82 30.19 -21.18
CA ALA A 255 -27.36 31.01 -20.10
C ALA A 255 -28.83 30.71 -19.82
N GLN A 256 -29.63 30.41 -20.85
CA GLN A 256 -31.04 30.03 -20.73
C GLN A 256 -31.20 28.63 -20.10
N LEU A 257 -30.33 27.70 -20.43
CA LEU A 257 -30.33 26.35 -19.81
C LEU A 257 -29.99 26.38 -18.34
N LEU A 258 -29.04 27.21 -17.93
CA LEU A 258 -28.67 27.37 -16.51
C LEU A 258 -29.79 28.06 -15.70
N ALA A 259 -30.43 29.07 -16.25
CA ALA A 259 -31.57 29.75 -15.62
C ALA A 259 -32.82 28.83 -15.51
N GLY A 260 -33.02 27.93 -16.47
CA GLY A 260 -34.08 26.92 -16.40
C GLY A 260 -33.85 25.86 -15.32
N ALA A 261 -32.62 25.39 -15.15
CA ALA A 261 -32.27 24.43 -14.14
C ALA A 261 -32.36 24.98 -12.70
N GLU A 262 -32.05 26.29 -12.52
CA GLU A 262 -32.23 26.97 -11.22
C GLU A 262 -33.72 27.18 -10.85
N ALA A 263 -34.57 27.43 -11.84
CA ALA A 263 -36.01 27.58 -11.62
C ALA A 263 -36.65 26.24 -11.22
N GLU A 264 -36.31 25.13 -11.88
CA GLU A 264 -36.83 23.81 -11.50
C GLU A 264 -36.33 23.36 -10.11
N ALA A 265 -35.07 23.67 -9.77
CA ALA A 265 -34.57 23.35 -8.43
C ALA A 265 -35.26 24.13 -7.30
N THR A 266 -35.67 25.38 -7.53
CA THR A 266 -36.40 26.18 -6.58
C THR A 266 -37.87 25.74 -6.43
N GLU A 267 -38.50 25.25 -7.49
CA GLU A 267 -39.88 24.74 -7.48
C GLU A 267 -39.96 23.41 -6.71
N VAL A 268 -39.02 22.51 -6.93
CA VAL A 268 -38.93 21.23 -6.19
C VAL A 268 -38.64 21.47 -4.69
N ALA A 269 -37.81 22.46 -4.37
CA ALA A 269 -37.55 22.83 -2.97
C ALA A 269 -38.77 23.42 -2.26
N ALA A 270 -39.61 24.15 -2.96
CA ALA A 270 -40.84 24.71 -2.44
C ALA A 270 -41.90 23.62 -2.19
N GLU A 271 -42.08 22.67 -3.11
CA GLU A 271 -42.98 21.52 -2.97
C GLU A 271 -42.62 20.61 -1.78
N VAL A 272 -41.31 20.36 -1.58
CA VAL A 272 -40.84 19.55 -0.44
C VAL A 272 -41.07 20.24 0.92
N THR A 273 -40.95 21.58 0.96
CA THR A 273 -41.21 22.34 2.18
C THR A 273 -42.70 22.38 2.51
N GLU A 274 -43.58 22.43 1.53
CA GLU A 274 -45.05 22.44 1.72
C GLU A 274 -45.58 21.06 2.16
N ALA A 275 -45.00 19.99 1.59
CA ALA A 275 -45.31 18.61 1.97
C ALA A 275 -44.90 18.28 3.43
N VAL A 276 -43.74 18.80 3.89
CA VAL A 276 -43.29 18.61 5.27
C VAL A 276 -44.12 19.42 6.27
N ALA A 277 -44.63 20.58 5.86
CA ALA A 277 -45.54 21.39 6.72
C ALA A 277 -46.94 20.78 6.87
N ALA A 278 -47.41 20.04 5.87
CA ALA A 278 -48.71 19.36 5.90
C ALA A 278 -48.72 18.09 6.75
N GLU A 279 -47.55 17.48 7.01
CA GLU A 279 -47.43 16.25 7.84
C GLU A 279 -47.24 16.55 9.34
N GLN A 280 -47.08 17.83 9.70
CA GLN A 280 -46.91 18.29 11.09
C GLN A 280 -48.12 19.03 11.66
N ALA A 281 -49.24 19.11 10.91
CA ALA A 281 -50.52 19.71 11.36
C ALA A 281 -51.59 18.61 11.58
#